data_baeca5a5ab0f5739d1f32cbb60ad85d2
#
_entry.id   baeca5a5ab0f5739d1f32cbb60ad85d2
#
_cell.length_a   1.000
_cell.length_b   1.000
_cell.length_c   1.000
_cell.angle_alpha   90.00
_cell.angle_beta   90.00
_cell.angle_gamma   90.00
#
_symmetry.space_group_name_H-M   'P 1'
#
loop_
_entity.id
_entity.type
_entity.pdbx_description
1 polymer ?
#
loop_
_entity_poly.entity_id
_entity_poly.type
_entity_poly.pdbx_seq_one_letter_code
_entity_poly.pdbx_strand_id
1 'polypeptide(L)'
;MLKSTPVKEALAGTAPRDVILVQGWVRTRRDAKTFSFLELNDGSCLKSLQVIADAALPNYADIQRLNTGASVAIRGKLVASQGQGQKWEVKAETVDVIGAADATYPLQKKGHTPEFLREIAHLRPRSNLFGCVFRVRSRLAYAIHQFFQERGFVYVHTPIVTGSDCEGAGELFRVTTLDLQNPPKREDGAIDYAKDFFARPTYLTVSGQLEAEAFACALSKVYTFGPTFRAENSNTSRHASEFWMIEPEMAFCDLQGNMDLAEEFVKHLIRDVRTHCAEDLELFAKFVDKELLSRLDFVLDRPFQRVSYTEAVELLTKSGHKFEYPVAYGTNLQSEHERYLTEQHFKCPVTVYNYPKEIKPFYMRLNDDDRTVTAMDVLVPGIGEIIGGSQREERLDVLQKNMERHQLDPKDYGWYLDLRRYGTVPHSGFGLGFERMLMFVTGVANIRDVVPFARTPGNAAF
;
A
#
# COMPACT_ATOMS: atom_id res chain seq x y z
N MET A 1 -17.42 -34.73 -3.38
CA MET A 1 -17.80 -33.80 -2.27
C MET A 1 -18.42 -32.55 -2.89
N LEU A 2 -19.48 -32.00 -2.31
CA LEU A 2 -20.05 -30.71 -2.73
C LEU A 2 -19.05 -29.61 -2.48
N LYS A 3 -18.72 -28.79 -3.51
CA LYS A 3 -17.79 -27.66 -3.39
C LYS A 3 -18.48 -26.52 -2.65
N SER A 4 -17.79 -25.87 -1.71
CA SER A 4 -18.29 -24.67 -1.03
C SER A 4 -18.46 -23.52 -2.01
N THR A 5 -19.60 -22.84 -1.93
CA THR A 5 -19.91 -21.63 -2.69
C THR A 5 -19.55 -20.40 -1.87
N PRO A 6 -18.70 -19.48 -2.35
CA PRO A 6 -18.44 -18.22 -1.67
C PRO A 6 -19.71 -17.40 -1.46
N VAL A 7 -19.81 -16.70 -0.33
CA VAL A 7 -20.95 -15.81 -0.01
C VAL A 7 -21.18 -14.77 -1.13
N LYS A 8 -20.12 -14.19 -1.67
CA LYS A 8 -20.18 -13.25 -2.81
C LYS A 8 -20.88 -13.88 -4.03
N GLU A 9 -20.56 -15.13 -4.35
CA GLU A 9 -21.15 -15.85 -5.47
C GLU A 9 -22.63 -16.22 -5.21
N ALA A 10 -22.94 -16.65 -3.99
CA ALA A 10 -24.31 -16.94 -3.60
C ALA A 10 -25.21 -15.70 -3.70
N LEU A 11 -24.73 -14.53 -3.22
CA LEU A 11 -25.46 -13.27 -3.29
C LEU A 11 -25.60 -12.70 -4.71
N ALA A 12 -24.63 -12.96 -5.59
CA ALA A 12 -24.69 -12.57 -7.01
C ALA A 12 -25.54 -13.52 -7.87
N GLY A 13 -26.07 -14.60 -7.30
CA GLY A 13 -26.87 -15.58 -8.01
C GLY A 13 -28.05 -14.97 -8.76
N THR A 14 -28.40 -15.57 -9.91
CA THR A 14 -29.53 -15.12 -10.75
C THR A 14 -30.78 -16.01 -10.60
N ALA A 15 -30.63 -17.21 -10.02
CA ALA A 15 -31.68 -18.18 -9.83
C ALA A 15 -31.52 -18.92 -8.48
N PRO A 16 -32.62 -19.50 -7.94
CA PRO A 16 -32.55 -20.41 -6.80
C PRO A 16 -31.63 -21.61 -7.11
N ARG A 17 -31.08 -22.23 -6.05
CA ARG A 17 -30.31 -23.49 -6.16
C ARG A 17 -30.86 -24.50 -5.15
N ASP A 18 -31.19 -25.72 -5.63
CA ASP A 18 -31.72 -26.77 -4.76
C ASP A 18 -30.70 -27.30 -3.77
N VAL A 19 -29.43 -27.21 -4.09
CA VAL A 19 -28.33 -27.60 -3.19
C VAL A 19 -27.22 -26.55 -3.23
N ILE A 20 -26.89 -26.04 -2.05
CA ILE A 20 -25.72 -25.15 -1.86
C ILE A 20 -25.00 -25.56 -0.58
N LEU A 21 -23.68 -25.46 -0.57
CA LEU A 21 -22.84 -25.53 0.62
C LEU A 21 -22.18 -24.17 0.80
N VAL A 22 -22.40 -23.54 1.93
CA VAL A 22 -21.72 -22.30 2.33
C VAL A 22 -20.99 -22.51 3.65
N GLN A 23 -19.81 -21.92 3.75
CA GLN A 23 -18.96 -22.01 4.95
C GLN A 23 -18.52 -20.61 5.35
N GLY A 24 -18.40 -20.34 6.64
CA GLY A 24 -17.98 -19.03 7.12
C GLY A 24 -18.17 -18.84 8.61
N TRP A 25 -18.14 -17.60 9.03
CA TRP A 25 -18.27 -17.20 10.43
C TRP A 25 -19.63 -16.52 10.67
N VAL A 26 -20.25 -16.89 11.78
CA VAL A 26 -21.51 -16.27 12.26
C VAL A 26 -21.20 -14.83 12.69
N ARG A 27 -21.85 -13.88 12.05
CA ARG A 27 -21.81 -12.46 12.41
C ARG A 27 -22.86 -12.10 13.47
N THR A 28 -24.07 -12.60 13.26
CA THR A 28 -25.17 -12.44 14.21
C THR A 28 -26.05 -13.68 14.19
N ARG A 29 -26.70 -13.94 15.32
CA ARG A 29 -27.80 -14.91 15.44
C ARG A 29 -29.00 -14.19 16.07
N ARG A 30 -30.18 -14.54 15.58
CA ARG A 30 -31.46 -14.07 16.13
C ARG A 30 -32.46 -15.20 16.11
N ASP A 31 -32.92 -15.59 17.29
CA ASP A 31 -33.89 -16.68 17.46
C ASP A 31 -35.31 -16.16 17.32
N ALA A 32 -36.16 -16.91 16.61
CA ALA A 32 -37.62 -16.78 16.55
C ALA A 32 -38.27 -18.03 17.21
N LYS A 33 -39.58 -18.12 17.18
CA LYS A 33 -40.29 -19.23 17.87
C LYS A 33 -39.98 -20.61 17.24
N THR A 34 -39.84 -20.68 15.93
CA THR A 34 -39.74 -21.94 15.18
C THR A 34 -38.49 -22.03 14.31
N PHE A 35 -37.60 -21.04 14.33
CA PHE A 35 -36.37 -21.01 13.58
C PHE A 35 -35.39 -19.98 14.12
N SER A 36 -34.12 -20.07 13.71
CA SER A 36 -33.11 -19.04 13.95
C SER A 36 -32.63 -18.44 12.65
N PHE A 37 -32.39 -17.14 12.63
CA PHE A 37 -31.63 -16.45 11.59
C PHE A 37 -30.16 -16.40 11.96
N LEU A 38 -29.28 -16.80 11.03
CA LEU A 38 -27.85 -16.61 11.12
C LEU A 38 -27.42 -15.68 9.99
N GLU A 39 -26.57 -14.71 10.30
CA GLU A 39 -25.83 -13.95 9.30
C GLU A 39 -24.45 -14.57 9.13
N LEU A 40 -24.18 -15.14 7.96
CA LEU A 40 -22.94 -15.82 7.63
C LEU A 40 -22.07 -14.94 6.72
N ASN A 41 -20.80 -14.81 7.04
CA ASN A 41 -19.82 -14.13 6.22
C ASN A 41 -18.55 -14.95 6.12
N ASP A 42 -18.00 -15.09 4.92
CA ASP A 42 -16.78 -15.82 4.62
C ASP A 42 -15.60 -14.91 4.24
N GLY A 43 -15.78 -13.58 4.31
CA GLY A 43 -14.79 -12.58 3.93
C GLY A 43 -14.74 -12.25 2.44
N SER A 44 -15.43 -12.99 1.57
CA SER A 44 -15.41 -12.79 0.10
C SER A 44 -16.06 -11.47 -0.33
N CYS A 45 -16.93 -10.89 0.48
CA CYS A 45 -17.56 -9.57 0.27
C CYS A 45 -17.96 -8.93 1.60
N LEU A 46 -18.41 -7.67 1.54
CA LEU A 46 -18.88 -6.94 2.71
C LEU A 46 -20.18 -7.52 3.28
N LYS A 47 -21.13 -7.85 2.40
CA LYS A 47 -22.46 -8.35 2.77
C LYS A 47 -22.38 -9.75 3.35
N SER A 48 -23.26 -10.03 4.32
CA SER A 48 -23.47 -11.37 4.88
C SER A 48 -24.64 -12.05 4.19
N LEU A 49 -24.60 -13.38 4.13
CA LEU A 49 -25.70 -14.21 3.64
C LEU A 49 -26.59 -14.61 4.80
N GLN A 50 -27.89 -14.37 4.69
CA GLN A 50 -28.86 -14.82 5.69
C GLN A 50 -29.10 -16.31 5.53
N VAL A 51 -29.12 -17.00 6.66
CA VAL A 51 -29.48 -18.43 6.76
C VAL A 51 -30.66 -18.59 7.70
N ILE A 52 -31.63 -19.39 7.29
CA ILE A 52 -32.78 -19.79 8.11
C ILE A 52 -32.53 -21.23 8.58
N ALA A 53 -32.36 -21.42 9.87
CA ALA A 53 -32.21 -22.72 10.52
C ALA A 53 -33.52 -23.06 11.26
N ASP A 54 -34.25 -24.05 10.75
CA ASP A 54 -35.54 -24.51 11.34
C ASP A 54 -35.31 -25.22 12.65
N ALA A 55 -36.25 -25.04 13.63
CA ALA A 55 -36.22 -25.72 14.91
C ALA A 55 -36.33 -27.25 14.82
N ALA A 56 -36.78 -27.78 13.68
CA ALA A 56 -36.82 -29.22 13.43
C ALA A 56 -35.43 -29.82 13.10
N LEU A 57 -34.41 -29.01 12.93
CA LEU A 57 -33.03 -29.52 12.69
C LEU A 57 -32.55 -30.34 13.91
N PRO A 58 -31.92 -31.52 13.69
CA PRO A 58 -31.56 -32.42 14.79
C PRO A 58 -30.65 -31.79 15.87
N ASN A 59 -29.81 -30.85 15.47
CA ASN A 59 -28.88 -30.15 16.35
C ASN A 59 -29.29 -28.69 16.63
N TYR A 60 -30.57 -28.37 16.59
CA TYR A 60 -31.03 -27.00 16.77
C TYR A 60 -30.62 -26.39 18.14
N ALA A 61 -30.51 -27.20 19.18
CA ALA A 61 -29.99 -26.75 20.48
C ALA A 61 -28.57 -26.22 20.42
N ASP A 62 -27.71 -26.80 19.55
CA ASP A 62 -26.33 -26.32 19.36
C ASP A 62 -26.33 -25.03 18.53
N ILE A 63 -27.22 -24.91 17.54
CA ILE A 63 -27.40 -23.68 16.77
C ILE A 63 -27.81 -22.53 17.69
N GLN A 64 -28.67 -22.77 18.67
CA GLN A 64 -29.07 -21.77 19.66
C GLN A 64 -27.98 -21.35 20.64
N ARG A 65 -26.86 -22.08 20.68
CA ARG A 65 -25.65 -21.75 21.49
C ARG A 65 -24.57 -21.03 20.67
N LEU A 66 -24.72 -20.89 19.34
CA LEU A 66 -23.75 -20.23 18.51
C LEU A 66 -23.58 -18.76 18.91
N ASN A 67 -22.36 -18.36 19.20
CA ASN A 67 -21.98 -16.98 19.42
C ASN A 67 -21.41 -16.35 18.13
N THR A 68 -21.36 -15.02 18.11
CA THR A 68 -20.63 -14.26 17.11
C THR A 68 -19.19 -14.77 17.02
N GLY A 69 -18.69 -15.00 15.81
CA GLY A 69 -17.35 -15.51 15.56
C GLY A 69 -17.25 -17.04 15.43
N ALA A 70 -18.30 -17.80 15.77
CA ALA A 70 -18.33 -19.24 15.54
C ALA A 70 -18.25 -19.56 14.03
N SER A 71 -17.57 -20.64 13.66
CA SER A 71 -17.48 -21.11 12.27
C SER A 71 -18.41 -22.29 12.01
N VAL A 72 -19.09 -22.25 10.87
CA VAL A 72 -20.10 -23.23 10.48
C VAL A 72 -19.97 -23.63 9.01
N ALA A 73 -20.41 -24.86 8.68
CA ALA A 73 -20.71 -25.30 7.35
C ALA A 73 -22.21 -25.55 7.22
N ILE A 74 -22.86 -24.97 6.23
CA ILE A 74 -24.29 -25.00 6.06
C ILE A 74 -24.64 -25.53 4.68
N ARG A 75 -25.33 -26.66 4.65
CA ARG A 75 -25.94 -27.21 3.44
C ARG A 75 -27.42 -26.90 3.42
N GLY A 76 -27.96 -26.50 2.27
CA GLY A 76 -29.37 -26.20 2.14
C GLY A 76 -29.75 -25.75 0.75
N LYS A 77 -30.83 -24.99 0.66
CA LYS A 77 -31.36 -24.43 -0.59
C LYS A 77 -31.18 -22.93 -0.61
N LEU A 78 -30.65 -22.39 -1.71
CA LEU A 78 -30.64 -20.95 -1.97
C LEU A 78 -31.99 -20.55 -2.54
N VAL A 79 -32.71 -19.72 -1.82
CA VAL A 79 -34.07 -19.29 -2.19
C VAL A 79 -34.15 -17.76 -2.24
N ALA A 80 -35.15 -17.23 -2.95
CA ALA A 80 -35.44 -15.81 -2.91
C ALA A 80 -35.81 -15.41 -1.49
N SER A 81 -35.19 -14.36 -0.98
CA SER A 81 -35.46 -13.87 0.38
C SER A 81 -36.83 -13.19 0.43
N GLN A 82 -37.56 -13.41 1.53
CA GLN A 82 -38.76 -12.66 1.85
C GLN A 82 -38.47 -11.37 2.64
N GLY A 83 -37.22 -11.19 3.10
CA GLY A 83 -36.79 -10.03 3.84
C GLY A 83 -36.44 -8.84 2.95
N GLN A 84 -36.63 -7.61 3.46
CA GLN A 84 -36.19 -6.41 2.76
C GLN A 84 -34.65 -6.27 2.79
N GLY A 85 -34.09 -5.80 1.69
CA GLY A 85 -32.65 -5.46 1.61
C GLY A 85 -31.71 -6.62 1.20
N GLN A 86 -32.24 -7.82 0.97
CA GLN A 86 -31.46 -8.95 0.46
C GLN A 86 -32.24 -9.74 -0.61
N LYS A 87 -31.51 -10.21 -1.63
CA LYS A 87 -32.10 -10.96 -2.75
C LYS A 87 -32.25 -12.45 -2.45
N TRP A 88 -31.28 -13.00 -1.76
CA TRP A 88 -31.12 -14.43 -1.51
C TRP A 88 -30.94 -14.73 -0.03
N GLU A 89 -31.43 -15.91 0.38
CA GLU A 89 -31.20 -16.52 1.67
C GLU A 89 -31.05 -18.03 1.54
N VAL A 90 -30.41 -18.68 2.51
CA VAL A 90 -30.26 -20.14 2.56
C VAL A 90 -31.26 -20.72 3.57
N LYS A 91 -32.13 -21.63 3.09
CA LYS A 91 -32.88 -22.53 3.99
C LYS A 91 -32.01 -23.72 4.30
N ALA A 92 -31.52 -23.79 5.55
CA ALA A 92 -30.60 -24.82 5.98
C ALA A 92 -31.30 -26.20 6.07
N GLU A 93 -30.65 -27.22 5.53
CA GLU A 93 -30.97 -28.63 5.71
C GLU A 93 -30.04 -29.25 6.78
N THR A 94 -28.80 -28.81 6.82
CA THR A 94 -27.84 -29.14 7.90
C THR A 94 -27.04 -27.89 8.27
N VAL A 95 -26.65 -27.81 9.55
CA VAL A 95 -25.74 -26.80 10.09
C VAL A 95 -24.69 -27.51 10.92
N ASP A 96 -23.51 -27.66 10.38
CA ASP A 96 -22.39 -28.28 11.08
C ASP A 96 -21.57 -27.21 11.78
N VAL A 97 -21.47 -27.26 13.09
CA VAL A 97 -20.63 -26.36 13.90
C VAL A 97 -19.19 -26.87 13.82
N ILE A 98 -18.32 -26.13 13.11
CA ILE A 98 -16.92 -26.47 12.91
C ILE A 98 -16.10 -26.01 14.13
N GLY A 99 -16.33 -24.79 14.60
CA GLY A 99 -15.66 -24.21 15.75
C GLY A 99 -16.57 -23.24 16.50
N ALA A 100 -16.72 -23.47 17.79
CA ALA A 100 -17.44 -22.58 18.66
C ALA A 100 -16.61 -21.31 18.95
N ALA A 101 -17.29 -20.21 19.28
CA ALA A 101 -16.71 -19.02 19.87
C ALA A 101 -17.28 -18.83 21.27
N ASP A 102 -16.43 -18.54 22.23
CA ASP A 102 -16.88 -18.26 23.59
C ASP A 102 -17.34 -16.81 23.78
N ALA A 103 -17.84 -16.49 24.97
CA ALA A 103 -18.40 -15.16 25.27
C ALA A 103 -17.33 -14.05 25.34
N THR A 104 -16.05 -14.38 25.36
CA THR A 104 -14.93 -13.41 25.40
C THR A 104 -14.54 -12.92 24.03
N TYR A 105 -15.13 -13.44 22.94
CA TYR A 105 -14.85 -12.97 21.58
C TYR A 105 -15.00 -11.44 21.47
N PRO A 106 -13.93 -10.71 21.14
CA PRO A 106 -13.91 -9.26 21.35
C PRO A 106 -14.71 -8.47 20.32
N LEU A 107 -14.93 -9.04 19.11
CA LEU A 107 -15.66 -8.36 18.03
C LEU A 107 -17.17 -8.59 18.13
N GLN A 108 -17.78 -7.98 19.14
CA GLN A 108 -19.22 -8.04 19.35
C GLN A 108 -19.97 -7.05 18.44
N LYS A 109 -21.32 -7.15 18.39
CA LYS A 109 -22.20 -6.27 17.59
C LYS A 109 -22.22 -4.84 18.15
N LYS A 110 -21.07 -4.15 18.10
CA LYS A 110 -20.92 -2.74 18.50
C LYS A 110 -19.83 -2.08 17.67
N GLY A 111 -19.77 -0.76 17.65
CA GLY A 111 -18.66 -0.04 17.06
C GLY A 111 -17.36 -0.30 17.84
N HIS A 112 -16.26 -0.46 17.11
CA HIS A 112 -14.91 -0.60 17.67
C HIS A 112 -14.05 0.50 17.11
N THR A 113 -13.21 1.11 17.95
CA THR A 113 -12.27 2.14 17.49
C THR A 113 -11.10 1.52 16.76
N PRO A 114 -10.45 2.23 15.82
CA PRO A 114 -9.22 1.75 15.17
C PRO A 114 -8.12 1.40 16.17
N GLU A 115 -7.99 2.15 17.26
CA GLU A 115 -7.00 1.92 18.32
C GLU A 115 -7.20 0.55 18.95
N PHE A 116 -8.41 0.24 19.42
CA PHE A 116 -8.73 -1.08 19.95
C PHE A 116 -8.48 -2.20 18.92
N LEU A 117 -8.84 -1.97 17.65
CA LEU A 117 -8.63 -2.97 16.60
C LEU A 117 -7.14 -3.19 16.27
N ARG A 118 -6.26 -2.24 16.56
CA ARG A 118 -4.80 -2.43 16.47
C ARG A 118 -4.28 -3.34 17.59
N GLU A 119 -4.85 -3.29 18.79
CA GLU A 119 -4.48 -4.18 19.91
C GLU A 119 -4.82 -5.64 19.62
N ILE A 120 -5.87 -5.88 18.83
CA ILE A 120 -6.30 -7.21 18.40
C ILE A 120 -6.09 -7.40 16.88
N ALA A 121 -4.93 -7.01 16.36
CA ALA A 121 -4.64 -6.97 14.93
C ALA A 121 -4.90 -8.32 14.23
N HIS A 122 -4.69 -9.45 14.90
CA HIS A 122 -4.98 -10.80 14.40
C HIS A 122 -6.48 -11.09 14.19
N LEU A 123 -7.38 -10.36 14.85
CA LEU A 123 -8.83 -10.51 14.69
C LEU A 123 -9.47 -9.39 13.86
N ARG A 124 -8.82 -8.22 13.75
CA ARG A 124 -9.40 -7.07 13.07
C ARG A 124 -9.84 -7.32 11.62
N PRO A 125 -9.24 -8.24 10.82
CA PRO A 125 -9.75 -8.56 9.48
C PRO A 125 -11.20 -9.06 9.46
N ARG A 126 -11.68 -9.58 10.59
CA ARG A 126 -13.09 -9.99 10.74
C ARG A 126 -14.07 -8.83 10.92
N SER A 127 -13.60 -7.59 11.15
CA SER A 127 -14.46 -6.40 11.16
C SER A 127 -14.79 -5.96 9.72
N ASN A 128 -15.92 -5.26 9.55
CA ASN A 128 -16.32 -4.78 8.23
C ASN A 128 -15.30 -3.82 7.64
N LEU A 129 -14.83 -2.86 8.43
CA LEU A 129 -13.85 -1.87 7.98
C LEU A 129 -12.56 -2.52 7.47
N PHE A 130 -11.93 -3.38 8.29
CA PHE A 130 -10.66 -3.99 7.90
C PHE A 130 -10.82 -5.09 6.86
N GLY A 131 -11.96 -5.80 6.83
CA GLY A 131 -12.31 -6.69 5.72
C GLY A 131 -12.32 -5.94 4.39
N CYS A 132 -12.93 -4.75 4.33
CA CYS A 132 -12.93 -3.88 3.14
C CYS A 132 -11.51 -3.42 2.80
N VAL A 133 -10.74 -2.90 3.77
CA VAL A 133 -9.35 -2.45 3.54
C VAL A 133 -8.51 -3.55 2.90
N PHE A 134 -8.55 -4.78 3.42
CA PHE A 134 -7.70 -5.85 2.91
C PHE A 134 -8.19 -6.45 1.59
N ARG A 135 -9.49 -6.39 1.27
CA ARG A 135 -9.98 -6.71 -0.09
C ARG A 135 -9.48 -5.69 -1.10
N VAL A 136 -9.58 -4.39 -0.78
CA VAL A 136 -9.05 -3.31 -1.64
C VAL A 136 -7.54 -3.45 -1.78
N ARG A 137 -6.80 -3.72 -0.69
CA ARG A 137 -5.35 -3.98 -0.74
C ARG A 137 -5.00 -5.11 -1.70
N SER A 138 -5.72 -6.24 -1.62
CA SER A 138 -5.51 -7.39 -2.50
C SER A 138 -5.81 -7.05 -3.96
N ARG A 139 -6.91 -6.34 -4.23
CA ARG A 139 -7.27 -5.95 -5.61
C ARG A 139 -6.27 -4.96 -6.18
N LEU A 140 -5.85 -3.98 -5.38
CA LEU A 140 -4.88 -2.97 -5.81
C LEU A 140 -3.52 -3.60 -6.16
N ALA A 141 -3.06 -4.58 -5.37
CA ALA A 141 -1.84 -5.32 -5.67
C ALA A 141 -1.92 -6.05 -7.02
N TYR A 142 -3.06 -6.68 -7.32
CA TYR A 142 -3.29 -7.29 -8.62
C TYR A 142 -3.30 -6.27 -9.76
N ALA A 143 -3.97 -5.14 -9.58
CA ALA A 143 -4.04 -4.07 -10.58
C ALA A 143 -2.66 -3.47 -10.91
N ILE A 144 -1.76 -3.37 -9.92
CA ILE A 144 -0.37 -2.95 -10.10
C ILE A 144 0.35 -3.93 -11.05
N HIS A 145 0.31 -5.23 -10.76
CA HIS A 145 0.93 -6.24 -11.62
C HIS A 145 0.32 -6.22 -13.03
N GLN A 146 -1.01 -6.11 -13.13
CA GLN A 146 -1.70 -6.05 -14.41
C GLN A 146 -1.23 -4.84 -15.24
N PHE A 147 -1.17 -3.64 -14.64
CA PHE A 147 -0.75 -2.43 -15.32
C PHE A 147 0.62 -2.55 -15.97
N PHE A 148 1.60 -3.03 -15.22
CA PHE A 148 2.96 -3.16 -15.69
C PHE A 148 3.15 -4.32 -16.68
N GLN A 149 2.58 -5.48 -16.39
CA GLN A 149 2.69 -6.66 -17.26
C GLN A 149 2.07 -6.42 -18.65
N GLU A 150 0.90 -5.78 -18.72
CA GLU A 150 0.23 -5.42 -19.98
C GLU A 150 1.03 -4.42 -20.82
N ARG A 151 1.95 -3.66 -20.21
CA ARG A 151 2.84 -2.70 -20.87
C ARG A 151 4.24 -3.25 -21.16
N GLY A 152 4.42 -4.56 -20.96
CA GLY A 152 5.66 -5.25 -21.26
C GLY A 152 6.77 -5.03 -20.24
N PHE A 153 6.45 -4.61 -19.02
CA PHE A 153 7.42 -4.55 -17.94
C PHE A 153 7.68 -5.93 -17.36
N VAL A 154 8.94 -6.21 -17.02
CA VAL A 154 9.34 -7.43 -16.32
C VAL A 154 9.36 -7.17 -14.82
N TYR A 155 8.68 -8.02 -14.04
CA TYR A 155 8.76 -7.98 -12.58
C TYR A 155 10.12 -8.50 -12.11
N VAL A 156 10.81 -7.72 -11.28
CA VAL A 156 12.12 -8.06 -10.73
C VAL A 156 12.06 -8.12 -9.21
N HIS A 157 12.58 -9.20 -8.67
CA HIS A 157 12.85 -9.35 -7.23
C HIS A 157 14.22 -8.73 -6.93
N THR A 158 14.25 -7.70 -6.08
CA THR A 158 15.49 -7.11 -5.56
C THR A 158 15.77 -7.57 -4.14
N PRO A 159 17.03 -7.64 -3.70
CA PRO A 159 17.37 -8.12 -2.37
C PRO A 159 16.78 -7.28 -1.25
N ILE A 160 16.23 -7.93 -0.23
CA ILE A 160 15.76 -7.27 1.01
C ILE A 160 16.95 -6.93 1.91
N VAL A 161 17.98 -7.79 1.93
CA VAL A 161 19.23 -7.55 2.66
C VAL A 161 20.24 -6.94 1.70
N THR A 162 20.72 -5.74 1.99
CA THR A 162 21.65 -5.00 1.13
C THR A 162 22.89 -4.56 1.88
N GLY A 163 23.99 -4.38 1.16
CA GLY A 163 25.21 -3.75 1.65
C GLY A 163 25.36 -2.29 1.26
N SER A 164 24.39 -1.71 0.54
CA SER A 164 24.40 -0.33 0.07
C SER A 164 23.20 0.46 0.57
N ASP A 165 23.39 1.76 0.78
CA ASP A 165 22.33 2.71 1.09
C ASP A 165 21.90 3.44 -0.18
N CYS A 166 20.72 3.14 -0.70
CA CYS A 166 20.19 3.76 -1.92
C CYS A 166 19.94 5.27 -1.76
N GLU A 167 19.50 5.72 -0.60
CA GLU A 167 19.15 7.12 -0.35
C GLU A 167 20.33 7.94 0.20
N GLY A 168 21.37 7.27 0.72
CA GLY A 168 22.60 7.91 1.20
C GLY A 168 22.46 8.67 2.52
N ALA A 169 21.33 8.56 3.21
CA ALA A 169 21.04 9.28 4.47
C ALA A 169 20.02 8.52 5.34
N GLY A 170 19.71 7.26 5.00
CA GLY A 170 18.65 6.51 5.66
C GLY A 170 19.07 5.97 7.03
N GLU A 171 18.19 6.11 8.02
CA GLU A 171 18.29 5.30 9.23
C GLU A 171 17.94 3.85 8.87
N LEU A 172 19.00 3.02 8.74
CA LEU A 172 18.88 1.63 8.29
C LEU A 172 18.76 0.66 9.47
N PHE A 173 17.85 -0.31 9.35
CA PHE A 173 17.85 -1.47 10.23
C PHE A 173 19.04 -2.37 9.89
N ARG A 174 19.93 -2.59 10.84
CA ARG A 174 21.08 -3.48 10.68
C ARG A 174 20.65 -4.95 10.73
N VAL A 175 21.17 -5.73 9.80
CA VAL A 175 21.06 -7.19 9.79
C VAL A 175 22.41 -7.79 10.22
N THR A 176 22.44 -8.57 11.30
CA THR A 176 23.66 -9.17 11.82
C THR A 176 23.36 -10.47 12.55
N THR A 177 24.30 -11.42 12.51
CA THR A 177 24.30 -12.65 13.32
C THR A 177 25.32 -12.60 14.45
N LEU A 178 26.03 -11.47 14.61
CA LEU A 178 27.00 -11.29 15.69
C LEU A 178 26.28 -11.22 17.05
N ASP A 179 26.94 -11.75 18.09
CA ASP A 179 26.50 -11.56 19.46
C ASP A 179 26.61 -10.08 19.84
N LEU A 180 25.46 -9.42 20.08
CA LEU A 180 25.41 -8.01 20.44
C LEU A 180 26.00 -7.72 21.84
N GLN A 181 26.06 -8.71 22.72
CA GLN A 181 26.66 -8.56 24.06
C GLN A 181 28.19 -8.63 24.01
N ASN A 182 28.74 -9.42 23.09
CA ASN A 182 30.17 -9.62 22.95
C ASN A 182 30.61 -9.71 21.48
N PRO A 183 30.44 -8.64 20.69
CA PRO A 183 30.78 -8.66 19.28
C PRO A 183 32.30 -8.81 19.08
N PRO A 184 32.77 -9.55 18.06
CA PRO A 184 34.18 -9.61 17.72
C PRO A 184 34.67 -8.21 17.34
N LYS A 185 35.90 -7.88 17.77
CA LYS A 185 36.50 -6.57 17.53
C LYS A 185 37.82 -6.70 16.76
N ARG A 186 38.10 -5.71 15.95
CA ARG A 186 39.40 -5.48 15.30
C ARG A 186 40.37 -4.85 16.30
N GLU A 187 41.64 -4.74 15.92
CA GLU A 187 42.69 -4.12 16.74
C GLU A 187 42.41 -2.66 17.11
N ASP A 188 41.69 -1.92 16.25
CA ASP A 188 41.25 -0.54 16.46
C ASP A 188 40.02 -0.43 17.40
N GLY A 189 39.52 -1.53 17.92
CA GLY A 189 38.35 -1.59 18.81
C GLY A 189 36.99 -1.57 18.08
N ALA A 190 36.96 -1.37 16.78
CA ALA A 190 35.74 -1.40 15.99
C ALA A 190 35.20 -2.85 15.81
N ILE A 191 33.90 -2.99 15.56
CA ILE A 191 33.28 -4.30 15.30
C ILE A 191 33.92 -4.92 14.04
N ASP A 192 34.34 -6.19 14.17
CA ASP A 192 34.89 -6.97 13.07
C ASP A 192 33.78 -7.64 12.24
N TYR A 193 33.21 -6.92 11.31
CA TYR A 193 32.15 -7.44 10.42
C TYR A 193 32.64 -8.53 9.45
N ALA A 194 33.98 -8.73 9.27
CA ALA A 194 34.47 -9.86 8.50
C ALA A 194 34.11 -11.22 9.11
N LYS A 195 33.73 -11.23 10.40
CA LYS A 195 33.25 -12.40 11.15
C LYS A 195 31.71 -12.51 11.17
N ASP A 196 30.98 -11.56 10.60
CA ASP A 196 29.55 -11.65 10.44
C ASP A 196 29.13 -12.54 9.25
N PHE A 197 27.88 -12.93 9.16
CA PHE A 197 27.38 -13.87 8.15
C PHE A 197 27.73 -13.46 6.71
N PHE A 198 27.59 -12.20 6.37
CA PHE A 198 27.89 -11.66 5.03
C PHE A 198 29.32 -11.09 4.91
N ALA A 199 30.15 -11.24 5.93
CA ALA A 199 31.52 -10.73 5.99
C ALA A 199 31.65 -9.21 5.76
N ARG A 200 30.56 -8.45 5.92
CA ARG A 200 30.44 -6.99 5.80
C ARG A 200 29.20 -6.47 6.51
N PRO A 201 29.12 -5.18 6.84
CA PRO A 201 27.89 -4.58 7.32
C PRO A 201 26.75 -4.75 6.31
N THR A 202 25.58 -5.21 6.78
CA THR A 202 24.37 -5.37 5.96
C THR A 202 23.15 -4.80 6.66
N TYR A 203 22.13 -4.46 5.87
CA TYR A 203 20.97 -3.74 6.32
C TYR A 203 19.71 -4.25 5.61
N LEU A 204 18.54 -3.91 6.16
CA LEU A 204 17.29 -4.03 5.42
C LEU A 204 17.19 -2.87 4.42
N THR A 205 16.77 -3.16 3.19
CA THR A 205 16.72 -2.18 2.10
C THR A 205 15.70 -1.07 2.33
N VAL A 206 16.00 0.13 1.88
CA VAL A 206 15.09 1.27 1.81
C VAL A 206 14.44 1.42 0.44
N SER A 207 14.98 0.75 -0.60
CA SER A 207 14.51 0.80 -2.00
C SER A 207 15.19 -0.30 -2.81
N GLY A 208 14.49 -0.83 -3.80
CA GLY A 208 15.06 -1.74 -4.80
C GLY A 208 15.55 -1.04 -6.06
N GLN A 209 15.59 0.31 -6.08
CA GLN A 209 15.84 1.11 -7.28
C GLN A 209 17.19 0.80 -7.93
N LEU A 210 18.29 0.83 -7.17
CA LEU A 210 19.64 0.72 -7.76
C LEU A 210 19.84 -0.63 -8.46
N GLU A 211 19.35 -1.71 -7.85
CA GLU A 211 19.37 -3.04 -8.44
C GLU A 211 18.42 -3.14 -9.64
N ALA A 212 17.26 -2.49 -9.58
CA ALA A 212 16.30 -2.46 -10.68
C ALA A 212 16.87 -1.70 -11.90
N GLU A 213 17.67 -0.64 -11.71
CA GLU A 213 18.36 0.05 -12.80
C GLU A 213 19.29 -0.89 -13.58
N ALA A 214 19.98 -1.83 -12.90
CA ALA A 214 20.81 -2.82 -13.57
C ALA A 214 19.98 -3.72 -14.51
N PHE A 215 18.79 -4.11 -14.08
CA PHE A 215 17.86 -4.90 -14.89
C PHE A 215 17.23 -4.06 -16.01
N ALA A 216 16.92 -2.80 -15.77
CA ALA A 216 16.40 -1.90 -16.80
C ALA A 216 17.40 -1.70 -17.93
N CYS A 217 18.69 -1.56 -17.61
CA CYS A 217 19.78 -1.47 -18.61
C CYS A 217 20.01 -2.77 -19.42
N ALA A 218 19.29 -3.85 -19.10
CA ALA A 218 19.33 -5.12 -19.83
C ALA A 218 17.98 -5.50 -20.44
N LEU A 219 16.86 -5.26 -19.72
CA LEU A 219 15.50 -5.68 -20.08
C LEU A 219 14.58 -4.52 -20.51
N SER A 220 15.11 -3.31 -20.56
CA SER A 220 14.48 -2.04 -20.96
C SER A 220 13.41 -1.54 -19.99
N LYS A 221 12.44 -2.35 -19.58
CA LYS A 221 11.33 -1.96 -18.68
C LYS A 221 11.18 -2.98 -17.60
N VAL A 222 11.41 -2.57 -16.36
CA VAL A 222 11.26 -3.43 -15.19
C VAL A 222 10.49 -2.73 -14.10
N TYR A 223 9.96 -3.49 -13.14
CA TYR A 223 9.42 -2.92 -11.92
C TYR A 223 9.67 -3.85 -10.74
N THR A 224 9.87 -3.25 -9.57
CA THR A 224 9.83 -3.95 -8.28
C THR A 224 8.48 -3.74 -7.63
N PHE A 225 8.06 -4.67 -6.81
CA PHE A 225 6.97 -4.52 -5.87
C PHE A 225 7.32 -5.34 -4.63
N GLY A 226 7.89 -4.70 -3.65
CA GLY A 226 8.47 -5.38 -2.50
C GLY A 226 8.53 -4.54 -1.23
N PRO A 227 8.85 -5.18 -0.10
CA PRO A 227 8.98 -4.52 1.19
C PRO A 227 10.22 -3.63 1.23
N THR A 228 10.07 -2.49 1.89
CA THR A 228 11.12 -1.52 2.21
C THR A 228 11.05 -1.15 3.68
N PHE A 229 12.18 -0.73 4.24
CA PHE A 229 12.34 -0.56 5.68
C PHE A 229 13.03 0.76 5.99
N ARG A 230 12.50 1.52 6.95
CA ARG A 230 13.11 2.76 7.43
C ARG A 230 13.09 2.77 8.95
N ALA A 231 14.26 2.96 9.57
CA ALA A 231 14.41 2.99 11.02
C ALA A 231 14.14 4.38 11.63
N GLU A 232 13.48 5.25 10.88
CA GLU A 232 13.11 6.60 11.33
C GLU A 232 12.24 6.55 12.60
N ASN A 233 12.63 7.30 13.63
CA ASN A 233 11.85 7.43 14.85
C ASN A 233 10.69 8.42 14.66
N SER A 234 9.78 8.11 13.77
CA SER A 234 8.63 8.95 13.43
C SER A 234 7.31 8.27 13.82
N ASN A 235 6.54 8.94 14.69
CA ASN A 235 5.23 8.47 15.17
C ASN A 235 4.03 9.15 14.48
N THR A 236 4.17 9.59 13.24
CA THR A 236 3.07 10.21 12.49
C THR A 236 2.09 9.17 11.96
N SER A 237 0.93 9.63 11.51
CA SER A 237 -0.07 8.77 10.85
C SER A 237 0.34 8.28 9.46
N ARG A 238 1.45 8.79 8.90
CA ARG A 238 1.91 8.51 7.53
C ARG A 238 3.20 7.70 7.46
N HIS A 239 3.83 7.37 8.61
CA HIS A 239 5.07 6.62 8.68
C HIS A 239 4.88 5.25 9.33
N ALA A 240 5.46 4.25 8.70
CA ALA A 240 5.66 2.91 9.22
C ALA A 240 7.09 2.49 8.92
N SER A 241 7.68 1.66 9.80
CA SER A 241 9.06 1.19 9.63
C SER A 241 9.20 0.09 8.58
N GLU A 242 8.09 -0.55 8.20
CA GLU A 242 7.99 -1.53 7.12
C GLU A 242 6.78 -1.17 6.26
N PHE A 243 6.99 -1.00 4.97
CA PHE A 243 5.96 -0.69 3.97
C PHE A 243 6.39 -1.25 2.60
N TRP A 244 5.51 -1.18 1.61
CA TRP A 244 5.81 -1.71 0.28
C TRP A 244 5.96 -0.59 -0.75
N MET A 245 6.96 -0.73 -1.61
CA MET A 245 7.18 0.19 -2.73
C MET A 245 6.94 -0.49 -4.07
N ILE A 246 6.40 0.28 -5.00
CA ILE A 246 6.34 -0.06 -6.42
C ILE A 246 7.32 0.86 -7.14
N GLU A 247 8.34 0.29 -7.77
CA GLU A 247 9.44 1.06 -8.35
C GLU A 247 9.73 0.59 -9.78
N PRO A 248 9.05 1.15 -10.80
CA PRO A 248 9.40 0.93 -12.19
C PRO A 248 10.68 1.67 -12.55
N GLU A 249 11.50 1.04 -13.41
CA GLU A 249 12.68 1.63 -14.05
C GLU A 249 12.64 1.36 -15.54
N MET A 250 12.93 2.38 -16.34
CA MET A 250 12.79 2.34 -17.80
C MET A 250 14.05 2.88 -18.49
N ALA A 251 14.72 2.05 -19.27
CA ALA A 251 15.75 2.49 -20.18
C ALA A 251 15.14 3.24 -21.39
N PHE A 252 15.92 4.15 -22.00
CA PHE A 252 15.52 5.01 -23.12
C PHE A 252 14.32 5.90 -22.80
N CYS A 253 14.17 6.29 -21.56
CA CYS A 253 13.07 7.11 -21.06
C CYS A 253 13.63 8.34 -20.33
N ASP A 254 13.12 9.51 -20.69
CA ASP A 254 13.44 10.79 -20.06
C ASP A 254 12.42 11.13 -18.94
N LEU A 255 12.59 12.31 -18.34
CA LEU A 255 11.67 12.79 -17.29
C LEU A 255 10.24 12.92 -17.81
N GLN A 256 10.03 13.32 -19.07
CA GLN A 256 8.70 13.50 -19.66
C GLN A 256 7.95 12.15 -19.71
N GLY A 257 8.58 11.13 -20.29
CA GLY A 257 8.02 9.77 -20.36
C GLY A 257 7.77 9.17 -18.96
N ASN A 258 8.61 9.51 -17.98
CA ASN A 258 8.43 9.08 -16.59
C ASN A 258 7.18 9.72 -15.97
N MET A 259 6.96 11.03 -16.18
CA MET A 259 5.75 11.73 -15.73
C MET A 259 4.49 11.16 -16.41
N ASP A 260 4.53 10.88 -17.71
CA ASP A 260 3.40 10.30 -18.45
C ASP A 260 2.97 8.96 -17.86
N LEU A 261 3.95 8.07 -17.60
CA LEU A 261 3.67 6.75 -17.00
C LEU A 261 3.12 6.87 -15.58
N ALA A 262 3.68 7.76 -14.75
CA ALA A 262 3.25 7.95 -13.36
C ALA A 262 1.80 8.45 -13.28
N GLU A 263 1.43 9.42 -14.12
CA GLU A 263 0.07 9.96 -14.20
C GLU A 263 -0.94 8.91 -14.69
N GLU A 264 -0.57 8.14 -15.72
CA GLU A 264 -1.39 7.04 -16.22
C GLU A 264 -1.57 5.94 -15.16
N PHE A 265 -0.51 5.59 -14.44
CA PHE A 265 -0.52 4.58 -13.38
C PHE A 265 -1.47 4.94 -12.24
N VAL A 266 -1.39 6.16 -11.71
CA VAL A 266 -2.30 6.62 -10.66
C VAL A 266 -3.76 6.54 -11.12
N LYS A 267 -4.07 7.00 -12.33
CA LYS A 267 -5.44 6.93 -12.87
C LYS A 267 -5.90 5.50 -13.09
N HIS A 268 -5.02 4.60 -13.55
CA HIS A 268 -5.35 3.19 -13.72
C HIS A 268 -5.76 2.54 -12.38
N LEU A 269 -4.97 2.74 -11.33
CA LEU A 269 -5.24 2.18 -10.00
C LEU A 269 -6.59 2.66 -9.44
N ILE A 270 -6.88 3.95 -9.58
CA ILE A 270 -8.17 4.51 -9.13
C ILE A 270 -9.33 3.89 -9.90
N ARG A 271 -9.25 3.79 -11.24
CA ARG A 271 -10.30 3.18 -12.09
C ARG A 271 -10.54 1.73 -11.71
N ASP A 272 -9.48 0.98 -11.49
CA ASP A 272 -9.59 -0.44 -11.15
C ASP A 272 -10.33 -0.64 -9.82
N VAL A 273 -9.96 0.10 -8.78
CA VAL A 273 -10.61 0.03 -7.46
C VAL A 273 -12.07 0.52 -7.55
N ARG A 274 -12.35 1.60 -8.27
CA ARG A 274 -13.74 2.08 -8.54
C ARG A 274 -14.60 1.01 -9.18
N THR A 275 -14.03 0.25 -10.11
CA THR A 275 -14.75 -0.79 -10.85
C THR A 275 -14.98 -2.07 -10.03
N HIS A 276 -13.96 -2.52 -9.30
CA HIS A 276 -13.97 -3.87 -8.70
C HIS A 276 -14.25 -3.88 -7.20
N CYS A 277 -14.17 -2.73 -6.52
CA CYS A 277 -14.35 -2.60 -5.08
C CYS A 277 -15.47 -1.61 -4.70
N ALA A 278 -16.48 -1.43 -5.56
CA ALA A 278 -17.52 -0.42 -5.38
C ALA A 278 -18.23 -0.51 -4.01
N GLU A 279 -18.63 -1.71 -3.56
CA GLU A 279 -19.28 -1.91 -2.25
C GLU A 279 -18.35 -1.54 -1.08
N ASP A 280 -17.04 -1.86 -1.19
CA ASP A 280 -16.06 -1.53 -0.16
C ASP A 280 -15.85 0.00 -0.11
N LEU A 281 -15.79 0.65 -1.28
CA LEU A 281 -15.67 2.12 -1.38
C LEU A 281 -16.90 2.85 -0.83
N GLU A 282 -18.12 2.32 -1.03
CA GLU A 282 -19.34 2.87 -0.43
C GLU A 282 -19.28 2.84 1.10
N LEU A 283 -18.73 1.77 1.69
CA LEU A 283 -18.51 1.71 3.14
C LEU A 283 -17.57 2.81 3.60
N PHE A 284 -16.44 2.99 2.92
CA PHE A 284 -15.48 4.03 3.29
C PHE A 284 -16.08 5.42 3.12
N ALA A 285 -16.77 5.70 2.01
CA ALA A 285 -17.44 6.99 1.78
C ALA A 285 -18.49 7.30 2.84
N LYS A 286 -19.16 6.27 3.37
CA LYS A 286 -20.20 6.45 4.40
C LYS A 286 -19.63 6.63 5.80
N PHE A 287 -18.56 5.92 6.17
CA PHE A 287 -18.14 5.78 7.56
C PHE A 287 -16.72 6.29 7.84
N VAL A 288 -15.89 6.52 6.81
CA VAL A 288 -14.49 6.93 6.96
C VAL A 288 -14.29 8.34 6.42
N ASP A 289 -14.62 8.57 5.15
CA ASP A 289 -14.39 9.84 4.48
C ASP A 289 -15.49 10.14 3.46
N LYS A 290 -16.37 11.06 3.78
CA LYS A 290 -17.53 11.42 2.95
C LYS A 290 -17.16 12.01 1.59
N GLU A 291 -15.95 12.57 1.46
CA GLU A 291 -15.45 13.17 0.22
C GLU A 291 -14.64 12.17 -0.62
N LEU A 292 -14.48 10.94 -0.17
CA LEU A 292 -13.64 9.95 -0.84
C LEU A 292 -13.94 9.82 -2.33
N LEU A 293 -15.20 9.54 -2.68
CA LEU A 293 -15.58 9.29 -4.07
C LEU A 293 -15.37 10.52 -4.95
N SER A 294 -15.76 11.71 -4.47
CA SER A 294 -15.55 12.96 -5.20
C SER A 294 -14.06 13.28 -5.39
N ARG A 295 -13.22 12.95 -4.41
CA ARG A 295 -11.76 13.12 -4.51
C ARG A 295 -11.14 12.16 -5.53
N LEU A 296 -11.59 10.92 -5.61
CA LEU A 296 -11.14 9.95 -6.61
C LEU A 296 -11.56 10.39 -8.02
N ASP A 297 -12.81 10.84 -8.20
CA ASP A 297 -13.33 11.34 -9.46
C ASP A 297 -12.60 12.63 -9.88
N PHE A 298 -12.24 13.50 -8.93
CA PHE A 298 -11.43 14.68 -9.18
C PHE A 298 -10.11 14.36 -9.88
N VAL A 299 -9.41 13.29 -9.46
CA VAL A 299 -8.14 12.86 -10.08
C VAL A 299 -8.38 12.19 -11.44
N LEU A 300 -9.46 11.42 -11.58
CA LEU A 300 -9.77 10.73 -12.83
C LEU A 300 -10.14 11.68 -13.97
N ASP A 301 -10.94 12.71 -13.65
CA ASP A 301 -11.59 13.57 -14.66
C ASP A 301 -10.72 14.75 -15.10
N ARG A 302 -9.61 15.03 -14.38
CA ARG A 302 -8.75 16.18 -14.69
C ARG A 302 -7.41 15.75 -15.25
N PRO A 303 -6.79 16.55 -16.15
CA PRO A 303 -5.39 16.39 -16.51
C PRO A 303 -4.51 16.72 -15.29
N PHE A 304 -3.30 16.16 -15.25
CA PHE A 304 -2.28 16.60 -14.33
C PHE A 304 -1.66 17.90 -14.82
N GLN A 305 -1.52 18.87 -13.93
CA GLN A 305 -0.77 20.08 -14.21
C GLN A 305 0.70 19.84 -13.88
N ARG A 306 1.61 20.14 -14.81
CA ARG A 306 3.05 20.08 -14.58
C ARG A 306 3.58 21.47 -14.31
N VAL A 307 4.36 21.62 -13.26
CA VAL A 307 4.93 22.90 -12.82
C VAL A 307 6.35 22.68 -12.29
N SER A 308 7.30 23.54 -12.62
CA SER A 308 8.63 23.45 -12.05
C SER A 308 8.62 23.78 -10.55
N TYR A 309 9.57 23.24 -9.81
CA TYR A 309 9.72 23.56 -8.38
C TYR A 309 9.88 25.08 -8.16
N THR A 310 10.67 25.74 -9.01
CA THR A 310 10.87 27.19 -8.93
C THR A 310 9.55 27.95 -9.07
N GLU A 311 8.76 27.64 -10.09
CA GLU A 311 7.43 28.25 -10.28
C GLU A 311 6.49 27.90 -9.13
N ALA A 312 6.50 26.66 -8.63
CA ALA A 312 5.68 26.26 -7.48
C ALA A 312 6.01 27.08 -6.22
N VAL A 313 7.30 27.28 -5.91
CA VAL A 313 7.74 28.14 -4.80
C VAL A 313 7.30 29.59 -5.00
N GLU A 314 7.42 30.13 -6.21
CA GLU A 314 6.94 31.49 -6.51
C GLU A 314 5.42 31.63 -6.32
N LEU A 315 4.64 30.67 -6.82
CA LEU A 315 3.18 30.63 -6.66
C LEU A 315 2.77 30.58 -5.19
N LEU A 316 3.40 29.71 -4.42
CA LEU A 316 3.15 29.59 -2.98
C LEU A 316 3.50 30.90 -2.24
N THR A 317 4.65 31.49 -2.54
CA THR A 317 5.11 32.73 -1.91
C THR A 317 4.17 33.92 -2.23
N LYS A 318 3.68 34.00 -3.48
CA LYS A 318 2.78 35.07 -3.93
C LYS A 318 1.30 34.81 -3.58
N SER A 319 0.96 33.63 -3.02
CA SER A 319 -0.43 33.24 -2.77
C SER A 319 -1.15 34.08 -1.71
N GLY A 320 -0.42 34.74 -0.82
CA GLY A 320 -0.99 35.40 0.35
C GLY A 320 -1.54 34.45 1.41
N HIS A 321 -1.47 33.14 1.20
CA HIS A 321 -1.90 32.11 2.15
C HIS A 321 -0.89 32.03 3.31
N LYS A 322 -1.40 31.91 4.54
CA LYS A 322 -0.54 31.75 5.71
C LYS A 322 -0.30 30.28 5.97
N PHE A 323 0.87 29.81 5.59
CA PHE A 323 1.33 28.45 5.87
C PHE A 323 1.90 28.30 7.28
N GLU A 324 1.84 27.12 7.83
CA GLU A 324 2.48 26.77 9.12
C GLU A 324 4.02 26.73 8.96
N TYR A 325 4.46 26.14 7.85
CA TYR A 325 5.88 26.06 7.49
C TYR A 325 6.25 27.10 6.44
N PRO A 326 7.42 27.77 6.59
CA PRO A 326 7.82 28.80 5.64
C PRO A 326 8.10 28.20 4.26
N VAL A 327 7.67 28.93 3.21
CA VAL A 327 8.01 28.61 1.82
C VAL A 327 9.34 29.28 1.48
N ALA A 328 10.35 28.48 1.15
CA ALA A 328 11.65 29.00 0.71
C ALA A 328 12.25 28.12 -0.40
N TYR A 329 12.95 28.74 -1.35
CA TYR A 329 13.69 28.00 -2.36
C TYR A 329 14.80 27.18 -1.72
N GLY A 330 14.98 25.94 -2.15
CA GLY A 330 15.99 25.02 -1.61
C GLY A 330 15.52 24.22 -0.39
N THR A 331 14.24 24.29 -0.02
CA THR A 331 13.64 23.46 1.04
C THR A 331 12.60 22.50 0.47
N ASN A 332 12.39 21.38 1.14
CA ASN A 332 11.33 20.46 0.76
C ASN A 332 9.94 21.09 0.93
N LEU A 333 9.07 20.91 -0.05
CA LEU A 333 7.67 21.26 0.10
C LEU A 333 7.04 20.41 1.20
N GLN A 334 6.25 21.06 2.06
CA GLN A 334 5.49 20.37 3.10
C GLN A 334 4.11 19.98 2.57
N SER A 335 3.48 18.99 3.19
CA SER A 335 2.15 18.51 2.76
C SER A 335 1.09 19.60 2.62
N GLU A 336 1.17 20.68 3.41
CA GLU A 336 0.25 21.83 3.28
C GLU A 336 0.49 22.62 1.98
N HIS A 337 1.76 22.76 1.55
CA HIS A 337 2.14 23.40 0.30
C HIS A 337 1.64 22.60 -0.89
N GLU A 338 1.85 21.29 -0.88
CA GLU A 338 1.42 20.34 -1.91
C GLU A 338 -0.10 20.32 -2.06
N ARG A 339 -0.82 20.30 -0.95
CA ARG A 339 -2.28 20.37 -0.94
C ARG A 339 -2.80 21.69 -1.42
N TYR A 340 -2.15 22.81 -1.07
CA TYR A 340 -2.52 24.12 -1.59
C TYR A 340 -2.42 24.16 -3.12
N LEU A 341 -1.33 23.64 -3.69
CA LEU A 341 -1.16 23.57 -5.15
C LEU A 341 -2.27 22.75 -5.82
N THR A 342 -2.60 21.56 -5.28
CA THR A 342 -3.60 20.68 -5.87
C THR A 342 -5.03 21.12 -5.64
N GLU A 343 -5.38 21.57 -4.42
CA GLU A 343 -6.76 21.77 -3.99
C GLU A 343 -7.24 23.23 -4.19
N GLN A 344 -6.34 24.20 -4.06
CA GLN A 344 -6.71 25.63 -4.08
C GLN A 344 -6.22 26.34 -5.33
N HIS A 345 -4.95 26.18 -5.71
CA HIS A 345 -4.38 26.91 -6.83
C HIS A 345 -4.78 26.33 -8.18
N PHE A 346 -4.29 25.13 -8.52
CA PHE A 346 -4.54 24.51 -9.83
C PHE A 346 -5.90 23.79 -9.91
N LYS A 347 -6.42 23.35 -8.80
CA LYS A 347 -7.67 22.56 -8.70
C LYS A 347 -7.65 21.32 -9.60
N CYS A 348 -6.51 20.64 -9.66
CA CYS A 348 -6.26 19.38 -10.35
C CYS A 348 -5.06 18.68 -9.71
N PRO A 349 -4.78 17.39 -10.01
CA PRO A 349 -3.53 16.77 -9.62
C PRO A 349 -2.34 17.50 -10.23
N VAL A 350 -1.21 17.53 -9.53
CA VAL A 350 -0.04 18.34 -9.94
C VAL A 350 1.21 17.45 -9.93
N THR A 351 2.04 17.59 -10.96
CA THR A 351 3.39 17.04 -10.98
C THR A 351 4.38 18.20 -10.85
N VAL A 352 5.10 18.26 -9.74
CA VAL A 352 6.18 19.23 -9.52
C VAL A 352 7.49 18.62 -9.98
N TYR A 353 8.29 19.33 -10.78
CA TYR A 353 9.53 18.79 -11.33
C TYR A 353 10.69 19.78 -11.27
N ASN A 354 11.92 19.31 -11.54
CA ASN A 354 13.15 20.10 -11.53
C ASN A 354 13.43 20.76 -10.17
N TYR A 355 13.71 19.90 -9.19
CA TYR A 355 14.04 20.32 -7.83
C TYR A 355 15.49 20.78 -7.68
N PRO A 356 15.81 21.63 -6.69
CA PRO A 356 17.20 21.96 -6.36
C PRO A 356 18.02 20.72 -6.03
N LYS A 357 19.24 20.64 -6.56
CA LYS A 357 20.15 19.48 -6.41
C LYS A 357 20.57 19.22 -4.95
N GLU A 358 20.52 20.25 -4.11
CA GLU A 358 20.93 20.18 -2.70
C GLU A 358 19.99 19.35 -1.83
N ILE A 359 18.72 19.22 -2.25
CA ILE A 359 17.68 18.54 -1.47
C ILE A 359 17.22 17.22 -2.07
N LYS A 360 17.91 16.73 -3.09
CA LYS A 360 17.59 15.47 -3.78
C LYS A 360 18.80 14.52 -3.81
N PRO A 361 18.60 13.20 -3.91
CA PRO A 361 19.64 12.20 -3.89
C PRO A 361 20.65 12.29 -5.04
N PHE A 362 21.80 11.64 -4.86
CA PHE A 362 22.98 11.69 -5.75
C PHE A 362 22.76 11.15 -7.17
N TYR A 363 21.83 10.20 -7.33
CA TYR A 363 21.58 9.48 -8.58
C TYR A 363 20.71 10.23 -9.57
N MET A 364 20.11 11.35 -9.18
CA MET A 364 19.24 12.12 -10.06
C MET A 364 20.04 12.94 -11.09
N ARG A 365 19.55 12.93 -12.33
CA ARG A 365 20.24 13.63 -13.44
C ARG A 365 20.29 15.14 -13.21
N LEU A 366 21.49 15.69 -13.24
CA LEU A 366 21.71 17.13 -13.14
C LEU A 366 21.29 17.83 -14.45
N ASN A 367 20.47 18.87 -14.33
CA ASN A 367 20.05 19.70 -15.45
C ASN A 367 21.22 20.59 -15.95
N ASP A 368 21.08 21.14 -17.14
CA ASP A 368 22.13 21.96 -17.78
C ASP A 368 22.33 23.32 -17.09
N ASP A 369 21.43 23.69 -16.16
CA ASP A 369 21.55 24.88 -15.31
C ASP A 369 22.54 24.70 -14.13
N ASP A 370 23.04 23.49 -13.93
CA ASP A 370 23.91 23.07 -12.83
C ASP A 370 23.34 23.37 -11.41
N ARG A 371 22.05 23.62 -11.31
CA ARG A 371 21.35 24.01 -10.07
C ARG A 371 20.24 23.04 -9.70
N THR A 372 19.57 22.49 -10.69
CA THR A 372 18.43 21.61 -10.52
C THR A 372 18.69 20.21 -11.05
N VAL A 373 17.91 19.24 -10.55
CA VAL A 373 17.91 17.86 -11.02
C VAL A 373 16.55 17.49 -11.58
N THR A 374 16.51 16.52 -12.50
CA THR A 374 15.29 16.02 -13.14
C THR A 374 14.43 15.19 -12.20
N ALA A 375 14.21 15.65 -10.97
CA ALA A 375 13.29 15.07 -10.01
C ALA A 375 11.84 15.37 -10.41
N MET A 376 10.91 14.52 -9.98
CA MET A 376 9.48 14.75 -10.07
C MET A 376 8.77 14.22 -8.84
N ASP A 377 7.77 14.94 -8.34
CA ASP A 377 6.86 14.49 -7.30
C ASP A 377 5.41 14.66 -7.81
N VAL A 378 4.63 13.58 -7.81
CA VAL A 378 3.22 13.58 -8.23
C VAL A 378 2.35 13.80 -6.99
N LEU A 379 1.57 14.86 -7.03
CA LEU A 379 0.74 15.33 -5.93
C LEU A 379 -0.74 15.08 -6.20
N VAL A 380 -1.43 14.55 -5.19
CA VAL A 380 -2.88 14.36 -5.22
C VAL A 380 -3.56 15.02 -4.02
N PRO A 381 -4.84 15.44 -4.14
CA PRO A 381 -5.54 16.08 -3.02
C PRO A 381 -5.67 15.16 -1.80
N GLY A 382 -5.63 15.74 -0.61
CA GLY A 382 -5.75 15.02 0.67
C GLY A 382 -4.46 14.36 1.16
N ILE A 383 -3.64 13.83 0.24
CA ILE A 383 -2.38 13.14 0.56
C ILE A 383 -1.16 14.05 0.35
N GLY A 384 -1.11 14.83 -0.73
CA GLY A 384 0.09 15.47 -1.22
C GLY A 384 0.88 14.52 -2.11
N GLU A 385 2.19 14.40 -1.92
CA GLU A 385 3.06 13.50 -2.67
C GLU A 385 2.63 12.03 -2.53
N ILE A 386 2.37 11.38 -3.67
CA ILE A 386 2.02 9.95 -3.78
C ILE A 386 3.08 9.17 -4.56
N ILE A 387 3.78 9.82 -5.48
CA ILE A 387 4.91 9.28 -6.26
C ILE A 387 6.05 10.28 -6.20
N GLY A 388 7.26 9.79 -5.95
CA GLY A 388 8.51 10.50 -6.15
C GLY A 388 9.38 9.78 -7.19
N GLY A 389 10.03 10.51 -8.09
CA GLY A 389 10.84 9.90 -9.14
C GLY A 389 11.84 10.85 -9.79
N SER A 390 12.59 10.34 -10.76
CA SER A 390 13.52 11.16 -11.55
C SER A 390 13.98 10.45 -12.82
N GLN A 391 14.54 11.21 -13.75
CA GLN A 391 15.53 10.65 -14.66
C GLN A 391 16.83 10.43 -13.89
N ARG A 392 17.52 9.31 -14.17
CA ARG A 392 18.74 8.92 -13.47
C ARG A 392 19.97 9.54 -14.16
N GLU A 393 21.03 9.80 -13.39
CA GLU A 393 22.26 10.34 -13.97
C GLU A 393 22.98 9.27 -14.79
N GLU A 394 22.99 9.44 -16.10
CA GLU A 394 23.61 8.54 -17.06
C GLU A 394 25.09 8.88 -17.37
N ARG A 395 25.56 10.07 -16.98
CA ARG A 395 26.92 10.56 -17.21
C ARG A 395 27.83 10.15 -16.06
N LEU A 396 28.82 9.31 -16.33
CA LEU A 396 29.70 8.72 -15.32
C LEU A 396 30.43 9.76 -14.48
N ASP A 397 31.01 10.78 -15.11
CA ASP A 397 31.77 11.85 -14.43
C ASP A 397 30.92 12.73 -13.55
N VAL A 398 29.68 12.99 -13.96
CA VAL A 398 28.71 13.76 -13.17
C VAL A 398 28.23 12.95 -11.98
N LEU A 399 27.91 11.67 -12.19
CA LEU A 399 27.49 10.76 -11.12
C LEU A 399 28.57 10.64 -10.04
N GLN A 400 29.83 10.50 -10.42
CA GLN A 400 30.96 10.43 -9.48
C GLN A 400 31.08 11.71 -8.65
N LYS A 401 30.97 12.90 -9.25
CA LYS A 401 30.95 14.18 -8.54
C LYS A 401 29.76 14.30 -7.58
N ASN A 402 28.58 13.79 -7.98
CA ASN A 402 27.42 13.78 -7.11
C ASN A 402 27.65 12.87 -5.89
N MET A 403 28.24 11.69 -6.10
CA MET A 403 28.59 10.78 -4.99
C MET A 403 29.60 11.42 -4.03
N GLU A 404 30.65 12.10 -4.52
CA GLU A 404 31.59 12.86 -3.69
C GLU A 404 30.86 13.90 -2.84
N ARG A 405 29.96 14.68 -3.45
CA ARG A 405 29.16 15.69 -2.74
C ARG A 405 28.30 15.07 -1.62
N HIS A 406 27.77 13.87 -1.82
CA HIS A 406 27.01 13.12 -0.84
C HIS A 406 27.87 12.28 0.10
N GLN A 407 29.21 12.39 0.04
CA GLN A 407 30.17 11.66 0.89
C GLN A 407 30.06 10.13 0.78
N LEU A 408 29.67 9.62 -0.39
CA LEU A 408 29.55 8.18 -0.66
C LEU A 408 30.91 7.65 -1.17
N ASP A 409 31.34 6.48 -0.68
CA ASP A 409 32.53 5.84 -1.17
C ASP A 409 32.24 5.13 -2.52
N PRO A 410 32.87 5.54 -3.64
CA PRO A 410 32.66 4.91 -4.94
C PRO A 410 32.98 3.41 -4.98
N LYS A 411 33.79 2.91 -4.02
CA LYS A 411 34.09 1.46 -3.93
C LYS A 411 32.88 0.62 -3.58
N ASP A 412 31.96 1.14 -2.78
CA ASP A 412 30.75 0.43 -2.41
C ASP A 412 29.73 0.39 -3.56
N TYR A 413 29.86 1.31 -4.53
CA TYR A 413 28.98 1.47 -5.68
C TYR A 413 29.64 1.15 -7.02
N GLY A 414 30.77 0.44 -7.02
CA GLY A 414 31.52 0.11 -8.25
C GLY A 414 30.64 -0.56 -9.31
N TRP A 415 29.83 -1.51 -8.92
CA TRP A 415 28.86 -2.20 -9.77
C TRP A 415 27.79 -1.26 -10.38
N TYR A 416 27.37 -0.24 -9.65
CA TYR A 416 26.40 0.77 -10.11
C TYR A 416 27.04 1.76 -11.10
N LEU A 417 28.32 2.14 -10.87
CA LEU A 417 29.10 2.94 -11.81
C LEU A 417 29.37 2.20 -13.12
N ASP A 418 29.49 0.88 -13.09
CA ASP A 418 29.68 0.06 -14.29
C ASP A 418 28.50 0.16 -15.26
N LEU A 419 27.28 0.40 -14.79
CA LEU A 419 26.11 0.68 -15.64
C LEU A 419 26.31 1.93 -16.52
N ARG A 420 27.15 2.87 -16.08
CA ARG A 420 27.47 4.10 -16.83
C ARG A 420 28.70 3.93 -17.73
N ARG A 421 29.55 2.92 -17.46
CA ARG A 421 30.71 2.58 -18.30
C ARG A 421 30.35 1.71 -19.49
N TYR A 422 29.37 0.81 -19.30
CA TYR A 422 29.07 -0.26 -20.24
C TYR A 422 27.72 -0.07 -20.89
N GLY A 423 27.64 0.82 -21.89
CA GLY A 423 26.44 1.01 -22.69
C GLY A 423 25.34 1.81 -21.96
N THR A 424 25.72 2.89 -21.30
CA THR A 424 24.79 3.80 -20.64
C THR A 424 23.70 4.35 -21.56
N VAL A 425 22.52 4.55 -21.04
CA VAL A 425 21.40 5.16 -21.75
C VAL A 425 20.65 6.12 -20.80
N PRO A 426 19.94 7.13 -21.31
CA PRO A 426 18.95 7.84 -20.52
C PRO A 426 17.95 6.85 -19.96
N HIS A 427 17.72 6.89 -18.66
CA HIS A 427 16.75 6.01 -17.99
C HIS A 427 16.09 6.73 -16.82
N SER A 428 14.88 6.32 -16.50
CA SER A 428 14.04 7.00 -15.52
C SER A 428 13.20 6.01 -14.75
N GLY A 429 12.83 6.39 -13.54
CA GLY A 429 11.95 5.60 -12.72
C GLY A 429 11.29 6.43 -11.61
N PHE A 430 10.38 5.80 -10.90
CA PHE A 430 9.72 6.42 -9.76
C PHE A 430 9.37 5.40 -8.68
N GLY A 431 9.08 5.87 -7.48
CA GLY A 431 8.58 5.07 -6.37
C GLY A 431 7.16 5.49 -5.98
N LEU A 432 6.24 4.53 -5.90
CA LEU A 432 4.92 4.71 -5.32
C LEU A 432 4.82 3.89 -4.03
N GLY A 433 4.54 4.56 -2.91
CA GLY A 433 4.27 3.89 -1.65
C GLY A 433 2.90 3.21 -1.68
N PHE A 434 2.88 1.88 -1.56
CA PHE A 434 1.65 1.10 -1.67
C PHE A 434 0.61 1.46 -0.60
N GLU A 435 1.07 1.63 0.63
CA GLU A 435 0.20 2.02 1.75
C GLU A 435 -0.34 3.44 1.58
N ARG A 436 0.46 4.35 1.02
CA ARG A 436 0.02 5.72 0.74
C ARG A 436 -1.07 5.74 -0.31
N MET A 437 -0.94 4.91 -1.36
CA MET A 437 -2.01 4.72 -2.35
C MET A 437 -3.26 4.08 -1.74
N LEU A 438 -3.12 3.11 -0.84
CA LEU A 438 -4.24 2.53 -0.10
C LEU A 438 -4.97 3.56 0.77
N MET A 439 -4.22 4.38 1.51
CA MET A 439 -4.81 5.49 2.29
C MET A 439 -5.60 6.43 1.36
N PHE A 440 -5.06 6.73 0.19
CA PHE A 440 -5.73 7.60 -0.80
C PHE A 440 -7.05 7.02 -1.30
N VAL A 441 -7.07 5.74 -1.72
CA VAL A 441 -8.28 5.12 -2.29
C VAL A 441 -9.30 4.63 -1.26
N THR A 442 -8.94 4.57 0.03
CA THR A 442 -9.85 4.15 1.11
C THR A 442 -10.29 5.30 2.02
N GLY A 443 -9.59 6.44 1.98
CA GLY A 443 -9.81 7.54 2.92
C GLY A 443 -9.31 7.26 4.35
N VAL A 444 -8.69 6.11 4.60
CA VAL A 444 -8.16 5.74 5.92
C VAL A 444 -6.99 6.67 6.28
N ALA A 445 -7.10 7.34 7.43
CA ALA A 445 -6.18 8.42 7.80
C ALA A 445 -4.85 7.95 8.39
N ASN A 446 -4.72 6.66 8.76
CA ASN A 446 -3.53 6.16 9.44
C ASN A 446 -2.95 4.93 8.71
N ILE A 447 -1.68 4.99 8.36
CA ILE A 447 -0.96 3.92 7.66
C ILE A 447 -1.02 2.57 8.41
N ARG A 448 -1.06 2.59 9.75
CA ARG A 448 -1.19 1.38 10.58
C ARG A 448 -2.47 0.59 10.30
N ASP A 449 -3.46 1.24 9.68
CA ASP A 449 -4.78 0.66 9.42
C ASP A 449 -4.93 0.10 7.99
N VAL A 450 -3.92 0.31 7.14
CA VAL A 450 -3.86 -0.28 5.79
C VAL A 450 -2.78 -1.36 5.65
N VAL A 451 -2.00 -1.59 6.71
CA VAL A 451 -0.99 -2.66 6.81
C VAL A 451 -1.56 -3.81 7.66
N PRO A 452 -1.41 -5.10 7.26
CA PRO A 452 -1.92 -6.22 8.05
C PRO A 452 -1.42 -6.23 9.49
N PHE A 453 -0.11 -6.14 9.69
CA PHE A 453 0.56 -6.05 10.99
C PHE A 453 1.61 -4.95 10.93
N ALA A 454 1.27 -3.77 11.41
CA ALA A 454 2.13 -2.60 11.29
C ALA A 454 3.40 -2.72 12.15
N ARG A 455 4.53 -2.27 11.58
CA ARG A 455 5.81 -2.09 12.27
C ARG A 455 6.05 -0.60 12.44
N THR A 456 6.16 -0.16 13.68
CA THR A 456 6.38 1.24 14.03
C THR A 456 7.27 1.33 15.26
N PRO A 457 7.88 2.48 15.58
CA PRO A 457 8.63 2.62 16.82
C PRO A 457 7.86 2.10 18.03
N GLY A 458 8.50 1.22 18.82
CA GLY A 458 7.91 0.59 20.00
C GLY A 458 6.88 -0.50 19.73
N ASN A 459 6.61 -0.87 18.47
CA ASN A 459 5.62 -1.90 18.15
C ASN A 459 6.09 -2.86 17.04
N ALA A 460 6.31 -4.10 17.46
CA ALA A 460 6.54 -5.26 16.60
C ALA A 460 5.75 -6.49 17.11
N ALA A 461 4.63 -6.25 17.81
CA ALA A 461 3.73 -7.32 18.25
C ALA A 461 3.10 -8.06 17.06
N PHE A 462 2.90 -9.36 17.20
CA PHE A 462 2.42 -10.33 16.19
C PHE A 462 3.48 -10.77 15.19
#